data_da7c340a5fd409e9e9293950c65a8011
#
_entry.id   da7c340a5fd409e9e9293950c65a8011
#
_cell.length_a   1.000
_cell.length_b   1.000
_cell.length_c   1.000
_cell.angle_alpha   90.00
_cell.angle_beta   90.00
_cell.angle_gamma   90.00
#
_symmetry.space_group_name_H-M   'P 1'
#
loop_
_entity.id
_entity.type
_entity.pdbx_description
1 polymer ?
#
loop_
_entity_poly.entity_id
_entity_poly.type
_entity_poly.pdbx_seq_one_letter_code
_entity_poly.pdbx_strand_id
1 'polypeptide(L)'
;CALPILLMYNAMLKPLQNYTIKGFIWYQGESNVGRHETYAERLADMVQLWRKEWGLGELPFYFAEIAPYAYGGTQQEKAAYLREAQFRAQSLIPNSGMISTNDLVEPYEIYNIHPRNKTKVGQRLSYLALNLTYGLKQIHCFGPQYKSWTAKGSEAWVSFDHLEMGICRNYDLRGFEVAGEDRVFHPADKVWLHWQTNEVVISSEKVPNPVAVRYCFRDFQVGTMIGGNELPTIPFRTDNW
;
A
#
# COMPACT_ATOMS: atom_id res chain seq x y z
N CYS A 1 -10.45 24.92 -15.06
CA CYS A 1 -10.21 24.36 -13.72
C CYS A 1 -8.77 24.49 -13.18
N ALA A 2 -7.90 25.28 -13.82
CA ALA A 2 -6.53 25.49 -13.33
C ALA A 2 -6.42 26.56 -12.22
N LEU A 3 -7.34 27.51 -12.17
CA LEU A 3 -7.28 28.63 -11.21
C LEU A 3 -7.26 28.19 -9.72
N PRO A 4 -8.10 27.26 -9.22
CA PRO A 4 -8.06 26.90 -7.80
C PRO A 4 -6.73 26.26 -7.40
N ILE A 5 -6.13 25.43 -8.27
CA ILE A 5 -4.85 24.75 -8.01
C ILE A 5 -3.72 25.76 -7.96
N LEU A 6 -3.69 26.73 -8.87
CA LEU A 6 -2.72 27.82 -8.88
C LEU A 6 -2.84 28.72 -7.64
N LEU A 7 -4.05 28.99 -7.17
CA LEU A 7 -4.28 29.76 -5.95
C LEU A 7 -3.74 29.04 -4.72
N MET A 8 -4.03 27.75 -4.57
CA MET A 8 -3.52 26.93 -3.45
C MET A 8 -2.00 26.82 -3.49
N TYR A 9 -1.42 26.54 -4.64
CA TYR A 9 0.03 26.47 -4.79
C TYR A 9 0.69 27.80 -4.40
N ASN A 10 0.24 28.92 -4.98
CA ASN A 10 0.84 30.22 -4.73
C ASN A 10 0.63 30.74 -3.30
N ALA A 11 -0.52 30.42 -2.68
CA ALA A 11 -0.83 30.91 -1.35
C ALA A 11 -0.29 30.02 -0.23
N MET A 12 -0.13 28.70 -0.46
CA MET A 12 0.17 27.74 0.60
C MET A 12 1.56 27.12 0.46
N LEU A 13 2.00 26.75 -0.76
CA LEU A 13 3.28 26.06 -0.96
C LEU A 13 4.42 27.04 -1.27
N LYS A 14 4.20 27.97 -2.20
CA LYS A 14 5.24 28.91 -2.63
C LYS A 14 5.86 29.74 -1.51
N PRO A 15 5.11 30.21 -0.50
CA PRO A 15 5.71 30.91 0.64
C PRO A 15 6.64 30.05 1.49
N LEU A 16 6.51 28.70 1.44
CA LEU A 16 7.32 27.77 2.21
C LEU A 16 8.62 27.36 1.53
N GLN A 17 8.81 27.67 0.24
CA GLN A 17 9.97 27.23 -0.55
C GLN A 17 11.32 27.74 0.00
N ASN A 18 11.32 28.85 0.73
CA ASN A 18 12.53 29.38 1.39
C ASN A 18 12.85 28.69 2.73
N TYR A 19 11.98 27.80 3.21
CA TYR A 19 12.18 27.09 4.46
C TYR A 19 13.01 25.85 4.21
N THR A 20 14.10 25.67 4.95
CA THR A 20 14.94 24.48 4.86
C THR A 20 14.19 23.28 5.44
N ILE A 21 13.98 22.25 4.61
CA ILE A 21 13.30 21.01 5.01
C ILE A 21 14.22 19.80 4.82
N LYS A 22 13.92 18.69 5.49
CA LYS A 22 14.66 17.44 5.36
C LYS A 22 13.97 16.44 4.41
N GLY A 23 12.74 16.69 4.02
CA GLY A 23 11.94 15.83 3.15
C GLY A 23 10.47 16.20 3.21
N PHE A 24 9.66 15.43 2.49
CA PHE A 24 8.21 15.58 2.43
C PHE A 24 7.53 14.35 3.01
N ILE A 25 6.42 14.56 3.70
CA ILE A 25 5.44 13.53 4.03
C ILE A 25 4.12 13.86 3.35
N TRP A 26 3.47 12.84 2.79
CA TRP A 26 2.30 13.03 1.93
C TRP A 26 1.20 12.02 2.24
N TYR A 27 -0.03 12.48 2.32
CA TYR A 27 -1.21 11.62 2.46
C TYR A 27 -2.37 12.24 1.67
N GLN A 28 -2.66 11.66 0.51
CA GLN A 28 -3.69 12.14 -0.42
C GLN A 28 -4.02 11.03 -1.43
N GLY A 29 -5.20 11.08 -2.02
CA GLY A 29 -5.51 10.26 -3.18
C GLY A 29 -7.00 9.98 -3.36
N GLU A 30 -7.82 10.15 -2.36
CA GLU A 30 -9.22 9.72 -2.30
C GLU A 30 -10.06 10.27 -3.47
N SER A 31 -9.84 11.53 -3.87
CA SER A 31 -10.50 12.14 -5.04
C SER A 31 -9.96 11.65 -6.39
N ASN A 32 -8.89 10.83 -6.39
CA ASN A 32 -8.30 10.23 -7.58
C ASN A 32 -8.80 8.79 -7.83
N VAL A 33 -9.63 8.24 -6.96
CA VAL A 33 -10.24 6.92 -7.16
C VAL A 33 -11.01 6.91 -8.48
N GLY A 34 -10.72 5.89 -9.31
CA GLY A 34 -11.20 5.82 -10.71
C GLY A 34 -10.36 6.60 -11.71
N ARG A 35 -9.17 7.09 -11.33
CA ARG A 35 -8.19 7.78 -12.21
C ARG A 35 -6.76 7.30 -11.93
N HIS A 36 -6.61 6.01 -11.68
CA HIS A 36 -5.36 5.38 -11.25
C HIS A 36 -4.31 5.30 -12.37
N GLU A 37 -4.72 5.30 -13.64
CA GLU A 37 -3.85 5.02 -14.79
C GLU A 37 -2.69 6.01 -14.90
N THR A 38 -2.91 7.25 -14.53
CA THR A 38 -1.90 8.33 -14.62
C THR A 38 -1.45 8.84 -13.25
N TYR A 39 -1.90 8.22 -12.17
CA TYR A 39 -1.64 8.74 -10.82
C TYR A 39 -0.16 8.68 -10.45
N ALA A 40 0.49 7.55 -10.72
CA ALA A 40 1.89 7.34 -10.33
C ALA A 40 2.82 8.34 -11.03
N GLU A 41 2.63 8.55 -12.34
CA GLU A 41 3.38 9.50 -13.14
C GLU A 41 3.15 10.94 -12.65
N ARG A 42 1.90 11.33 -12.41
CA ARG A 42 1.57 12.66 -11.90
C ARG A 42 2.13 12.92 -10.51
N LEU A 43 2.16 11.91 -9.64
CA LEU A 43 2.79 12.02 -8.33
C LEU A 43 4.30 12.21 -8.47
N ALA A 44 4.94 11.46 -9.37
CA ALA A 44 6.36 11.62 -9.66
C ALA A 44 6.70 13.01 -10.21
N ASP A 45 5.91 13.52 -11.17
CA ASP A 45 6.07 14.86 -11.73
C ASP A 45 5.93 15.94 -10.65
N MET A 46 4.95 15.80 -9.76
CA MET A 46 4.77 16.73 -8.64
C MET A 46 5.97 16.72 -7.69
N VAL A 47 6.49 15.55 -7.34
CA VAL A 47 7.65 15.42 -6.45
C VAL A 47 8.89 16.02 -7.11
N GLN A 48 9.10 15.76 -8.40
CA GLN A 48 10.21 16.34 -9.15
C GLN A 48 10.13 17.88 -9.20
N LEU A 49 8.92 18.42 -9.43
CA LEU A 49 8.68 19.85 -9.38
C LEU A 49 9.04 20.44 -8.01
N TRP A 50 8.55 19.84 -6.93
CA TRP A 50 8.83 20.33 -5.59
C TRP A 50 10.32 20.27 -5.24
N ARG A 51 11.02 19.19 -5.59
CA ARG A 51 12.47 19.07 -5.40
C ARG A 51 13.23 20.18 -6.15
N LYS A 52 12.81 20.47 -7.38
CA LYS A 52 13.36 21.57 -8.18
C LYS A 52 13.12 22.93 -7.51
N GLU A 53 11.91 23.19 -7.04
CA GLU A 53 11.52 24.45 -6.40
C GLU A 53 12.25 24.70 -5.07
N TRP A 54 12.50 23.65 -4.29
CA TRP A 54 13.29 23.76 -3.04
C TRP A 54 14.81 23.86 -3.31
N GLY A 55 15.31 23.32 -4.41
CA GLY A 55 16.72 23.39 -4.76
C GLY A 55 17.67 22.65 -3.81
N LEU A 56 17.16 21.71 -3.01
CA LEU A 56 17.91 20.94 -2.01
C LEU A 56 18.25 19.50 -2.45
N GLY A 57 18.20 19.24 -3.77
CA GLY A 57 18.48 17.91 -4.33
C GLY A 57 17.32 16.93 -4.20
N GLU A 58 17.64 15.63 -4.18
CA GLU A 58 16.65 14.55 -4.07
C GLU A 58 16.12 14.38 -2.63
N LEU A 59 15.36 15.37 -2.17
CA LEU A 59 14.73 15.30 -0.86
C LEU A 59 13.86 14.02 -0.72
N PRO A 60 13.90 13.32 0.42
CA PRO A 60 13.03 12.19 0.70
C PRO A 60 11.55 12.54 0.52
N PHE A 61 10.78 11.60 -0.03
CA PHE A 61 9.34 11.72 -0.17
C PHE A 61 8.66 10.46 0.37
N TYR A 62 8.06 10.56 1.56
CA TYR A 62 7.39 9.45 2.22
C TYR A 62 5.89 9.67 2.22
N PHE A 63 5.12 8.63 1.85
CA PHE A 63 3.69 8.80 1.67
C PHE A 63 2.89 7.61 2.18
N ALA A 64 1.62 7.88 2.45
CA ALA A 64 0.65 6.87 2.84
C ALA A 64 -0.23 6.49 1.64
N GLU A 65 -0.53 5.20 1.48
CA GLU A 65 -1.62 4.80 0.61
C GLU A 65 -2.96 5.30 1.15
N ILE A 66 -3.98 5.43 0.28
CA ILE A 66 -5.33 5.75 0.74
C ILE A 66 -5.91 4.61 1.55
N ALA A 67 -6.66 4.96 2.58
CA ALA A 67 -7.30 3.99 3.46
C ALA A 67 -8.44 3.23 2.75
N PRO A 68 -8.78 2.00 3.19
CA PRO A 68 -9.99 1.32 2.76
C PRO A 68 -11.23 2.17 3.02
N TYR A 69 -12.08 2.30 1.99
CA TYR A 69 -13.36 3.00 2.06
C TYR A 69 -14.27 2.47 0.94
N ALA A 70 -15.54 2.26 1.22
CA ALA A 70 -16.50 1.70 0.27
C ALA A 70 -17.01 2.75 -0.73
N TYR A 71 -16.18 3.18 -1.68
CA TYR A 71 -16.49 4.21 -2.68
C TYR A 71 -17.74 3.91 -3.52
N GLY A 72 -17.94 2.67 -3.90
CA GLY A 72 -19.11 2.23 -4.68
C GLY A 72 -19.66 0.90 -4.19
N GLY A 73 -19.19 0.45 -3.03
CA GLY A 73 -19.52 -0.84 -2.42
C GLY A 73 -18.27 -1.64 -2.07
N THR A 74 -18.39 -2.55 -1.13
CA THR A 74 -17.26 -3.32 -0.60
C THR A 74 -16.59 -4.23 -1.63
N GLN A 75 -17.31 -4.63 -2.68
CA GLN A 75 -16.82 -5.53 -3.72
C GLN A 75 -16.19 -4.78 -4.92
N GLN A 76 -16.22 -3.46 -4.93
CA GLN A 76 -15.57 -2.66 -5.96
C GLN A 76 -14.06 -2.62 -5.75
N GLU A 77 -13.31 -2.31 -6.82
CA GLU A 77 -11.85 -2.39 -6.85
C GLU A 77 -11.16 -1.06 -7.24
N LYS A 78 -11.94 0.01 -7.46
CA LYS A 78 -11.41 1.29 -7.96
C LYS A 78 -10.34 1.88 -7.04
N ALA A 79 -10.54 1.77 -5.72
CA ALA A 79 -9.55 2.23 -4.74
C ALA A 79 -8.34 1.29 -4.66
N ALA A 80 -8.54 -0.02 -4.88
CA ALA A 80 -7.43 -0.98 -4.92
C ALA A 80 -6.47 -0.68 -6.08
N TYR A 81 -6.98 -0.38 -7.28
CA TYR A 81 -6.16 0.07 -8.40
C TYR A 81 -5.40 1.37 -8.10
N LEU A 82 -6.01 2.28 -7.35
CA LEU A 82 -5.30 3.50 -6.96
C LEU A 82 -4.19 3.22 -5.93
N ARG A 83 -4.43 2.34 -4.94
CA ARG A 83 -3.36 1.90 -4.01
C ARG A 83 -2.21 1.21 -4.74
N GLU A 84 -2.51 0.38 -5.75
CA GLU A 84 -1.51 -0.21 -6.63
C GLU A 84 -0.70 0.86 -7.39
N ALA A 85 -1.37 1.90 -7.92
CA ALA A 85 -0.71 3.02 -8.57
C ALA A 85 0.15 3.84 -7.58
N GLN A 86 -0.30 4.02 -6.34
CA GLN A 86 0.49 4.61 -5.27
C GLN A 86 1.74 3.76 -4.97
N PHE A 87 1.59 2.44 -4.86
CA PHE A 87 2.73 1.55 -4.66
C PHE A 87 3.74 1.64 -5.82
N ARG A 88 3.25 1.61 -7.07
CA ARG A 88 4.05 1.76 -8.29
C ARG A 88 4.82 3.09 -8.34
N ALA A 89 4.27 4.16 -7.78
CA ALA A 89 4.92 5.47 -7.77
C ALA A 89 6.31 5.44 -7.09
N GLN A 90 6.56 4.51 -6.15
CA GLN A 90 7.87 4.37 -5.52
C GLN A 90 8.98 4.05 -6.54
N SER A 91 8.68 3.29 -7.60
CA SER A 91 9.65 2.98 -8.66
C SER A 91 9.97 4.17 -9.56
N LEU A 92 9.09 5.17 -9.60
CA LEU A 92 9.24 6.39 -10.40
C LEU A 92 9.84 7.54 -9.58
N ILE A 93 9.80 7.47 -8.27
CA ILE A 93 10.26 8.52 -7.35
C ILE A 93 11.48 8.00 -6.57
N PRO A 94 12.71 8.31 -6.98
CA PRO A 94 13.90 7.97 -6.20
C PRO A 94 13.79 8.52 -4.77
N ASN A 95 14.44 7.88 -3.80
CA ASN A 95 14.43 8.29 -2.39
C ASN A 95 13.01 8.48 -1.84
N SER A 96 12.14 7.49 -2.07
CA SER A 96 10.76 7.48 -1.59
C SER A 96 10.44 6.22 -0.79
N GLY A 97 9.30 6.22 -0.12
CA GLY A 97 8.75 5.06 0.57
C GLY A 97 7.27 5.25 0.86
N MET A 98 6.51 4.17 0.80
CA MET A 98 5.07 4.16 1.08
C MET A 98 4.77 3.32 2.32
N ILE A 99 3.84 3.80 3.13
CA ILE A 99 3.26 3.03 4.23
C ILE A 99 1.86 2.53 3.86
N SER A 100 1.51 1.33 4.32
CA SER A 100 0.13 0.85 4.24
C SER A 100 -0.72 1.42 5.37
N THR A 101 -2.00 1.66 5.06
CA THR A 101 -3.05 2.06 6.00
C THR A 101 -4.16 1.01 6.10
N ASN A 102 -3.97 -0.15 5.46
CA ASN A 102 -5.01 -1.14 5.26
C ASN A 102 -5.56 -1.74 6.57
N ASP A 103 -4.77 -1.81 7.63
CA ASP A 103 -5.13 -2.28 8.96
C ASP A 103 -5.57 -1.18 9.93
N LEU A 104 -5.67 0.07 9.47
CA LEU A 104 -5.96 1.23 10.31
C LEU A 104 -7.43 1.69 10.27
N VAL A 105 -8.29 0.86 9.71
CA VAL A 105 -9.73 1.13 9.55
C VAL A 105 -10.51 0.07 10.29
N GLU A 106 -11.44 0.53 11.13
CA GLU A 106 -12.35 -0.38 11.85
C GLU A 106 -13.54 -0.78 10.96
N PRO A 107 -14.15 -1.96 11.16
CA PRO A 107 -15.28 -2.42 10.35
C PRO A 107 -16.46 -1.43 10.30
N TYR A 108 -16.70 -0.66 11.38
CA TYR A 108 -17.75 0.35 11.41
C TYR A 108 -17.38 1.64 10.65
N GLU A 109 -16.13 1.81 10.24
CA GLU A 109 -15.65 2.96 9.47
C GLU A 109 -15.77 2.77 7.96
N ILE A 110 -16.45 1.75 7.49
CA ILE A 110 -16.61 1.39 6.07
C ILE A 110 -17.03 2.58 5.17
N TYR A 111 -17.77 3.53 5.70
CA TYR A 111 -18.18 4.77 5.04
C TYR A 111 -17.54 6.01 5.65
N ASN A 112 -16.44 5.87 6.41
CA ASN A 112 -15.67 6.97 6.93
C ASN A 112 -14.39 7.14 6.11
N ILE A 113 -14.38 8.09 5.15
CA ILE A 113 -13.22 8.39 4.32
C ILE A 113 -12.03 8.98 5.12
N HIS A 114 -12.26 9.38 6.36
CA HIS A 114 -11.27 9.91 7.29
C HIS A 114 -11.13 8.99 8.51
N PRO A 115 -10.47 7.82 8.39
CA PRO A 115 -10.31 6.90 9.52
C PRO A 115 -9.61 7.58 10.69
N ARG A 116 -10.00 7.21 11.91
CA ARG A 116 -9.59 7.88 13.15
C ARG A 116 -8.13 7.62 13.52
N ASN A 117 -7.58 6.47 13.14
CA ASN A 117 -6.24 6.07 13.55
C ASN A 117 -5.16 6.79 12.76
N LYS A 118 -4.91 8.06 13.06
CA LYS A 118 -3.83 8.86 12.45
C LYS A 118 -2.49 8.72 13.18
N THR A 119 -2.50 8.28 14.42
CA THR A 119 -1.28 8.07 15.21
C THR A 119 -0.36 7.06 14.54
N LYS A 120 -0.88 5.89 14.15
CA LYS A 120 -0.08 4.86 13.46
C LYS A 120 0.37 5.30 12.06
N VAL A 121 -0.39 6.13 11.35
CA VAL A 121 0.05 6.74 10.09
C VAL A 121 1.32 7.56 10.31
N GLY A 122 1.31 8.47 11.29
CA GLY A 122 2.47 9.29 11.65
C GLY A 122 3.67 8.45 12.12
N GLN A 123 3.42 7.45 12.94
CA GLN A 123 4.48 6.52 13.41
C GLN A 123 5.14 5.78 12.23
N ARG A 124 4.39 5.22 11.30
CA ARG A 124 4.93 4.50 10.14
C ARG A 124 5.71 5.42 9.22
N LEU A 125 5.23 6.63 8.97
CA LEU A 125 5.98 7.64 8.21
C LEU A 125 7.27 8.03 8.93
N SER A 126 7.26 8.12 10.26
CA SER A 126 8.48 8.36 11.04
C SER A 126 9.48 7.21 10.96
N TYR A 127 9.02 5.95 10.90
CA TYR A 127 9.91 4.78 10.73
C TYR A 127 10.64 4.83 9.39
N LEU A 128 9.95 5.21 8.30
CA LEU A 128 10.60 5.45 7.00
C LEU A 128 11.69 6.52 7.13
N ALA A 129 11.37 7.66 7.74
CA ALA A 129 12.33 8.74 7.92
C ALA A 129 13.54 8.30 8.76
N LEU A 130 13.29 7.67 9.92
CA LEU A 130 14.33 7.21 10.83
C LEU A 130 15.26 6.19 10.17
N ASN A 131 14.72 5.21 9.45
CA ASN A 131 15.52 4.20 8.79
C ASN A 131 16.22 4.73 7.53
N LEU A 132 15.47 5.35 6.60
CA LEU A 132 15.97 5.68 5.26
C LEU A 132 16.72 7.00 5.22
N THR A 133 16.24 8.03 5.95
CA THR A 133 16.87 9.36 5.95
C THR A 133 17.92 9.52 7.06
N TYR A 134 17.61 9.05 8.28
CA TYR A 134 18.50 9.21 9.44
C TYR A 134 19.42 8.00 9.68
N GLY A 135 19.29 6.93 8.90
CA GLY A 135 20.19 5.78 8.93
C GLY A 135 20.05 4.84 10.13
N LEU A 136 18.99 4.94 10.91
CA LEU A 136 18.73 4.08 12.07
C LEU A 136 18.20 2.71 11.61
N LYS A 137 19.10 1.87 11.07
CA LYS A 137 18.77 0.59 10.41
C LYS A 137 18.11 -0.45 11.31
N GLN A 138 18.22 -0.32 12.64
CA GLN A 138 17.53 -1.16 13.62
C GLN A 138 16.01 -0.90 13.67
N ILE A 139 15.52 0.21 13.09
CA ILE A 139 14.09 0.51 12.96
C ILE A 139 13.61 -0.07 11.65
N HIS A 140 12.85 -1.17 11.71
CA HIS A 140 12.18 -1.72 10.55
C HIS A 140 11.07 -0.78 10.08
N CYS A 141 11.00 -0.50 8.79
CA CYS A 141 10.07 0.48 8.23
C CYS A 141 9.16 -0.08 7.13
N PHE A 142 9.39 -1.32 6.71
CA PHE A 142 8.56 -2.03 5.75
C PHE A 142 7.92 -3.27 6.38
N GLY A 143 6.64 -3.47 6.13
CA GLY A 143 5.96 -4.74 6.36
C GLY A 143 6.18 -5.70 5.19
N PRO A 144 5.61 -6.92 5.25
CA PRO A 144 5.74 -7.89 4.16
C PRO A 144 5.23 -7.30 2.84
N GLN A 145 6.00 -7.46 1.77
CA GLN A 145 5.66 -7.03 0.42
C GLN A 145 5.66 -8.24 -0.52
N TYR A 146 4.65 -8.34 -1.37
CA TYR A 146 4.57 -9.40 -2.37
C TYR A 146 5.85 -9.46 -3.22
N LYS A 147 6.40 -10.66 -3.36
CA LYS A 147 7.59 -10.93 -4.17
C LYS A 147 7.28 -11.79 -5.39
N SER A 148 6.72 -12.95 -5.15
CA SER A 148 6.41 -13.94 -6.20
C SER A 148 5.39 -14.96 -5.70
N TRP A 149 4.81 -15.72 -6.62
CA TRP A 149 3.96 -16.84 -6.28
C TRP A 149 4.13 -18.00 -7.25
N THR A 150 3.73 -19.20 -6.82
CA THR A 150 3.68 -20.40 -7.65
C THR A 150 2.45 -21.24 -7.29
N ALA A 151 1.85 -21.90 -8.28
CA ALA A 151 0.80 -22.89 -8.05
C ALA A 151 1.43 -24.27 -7.76
N LYS A 152 0.95 -24.95 -6.74
CA LYS A 152 1.31 -26.33 -6.42
C LYS A 152 0.01 -27.14 -6.20
N GLY A 153 -0.47 -27.78 -7.25
CA GLY A 153 -1.80 -28.42 -7.24
C GLY A 153 -2.90 -27.37 -7.04
N SER A 154 -3.75 -27.57 -6.05
CA SER A 154 -4.84 -26.65 -5.70
C SER A 154 -4.42 -25.50 -4.78
N GLU A 155 -3.14 -25.32 -4.51
CA GLU A 155 -2.62 -24.31 -3.61
C GLU A 155 -1.82 -23.25 -4.35
N ALA A 156 -1.99 -21.99 -3.96
CA ALA A 156 -1.13 -20.89 -4.34
C ALA A 156 -0.14 -20.61 -3.21
N TRP A 157 1.15 -20.66 -3.53
CA TRP A 157 2.26 -20.42 -2.61
C TRP A 157 2.85 -19.05 -2.89
N VAL A 158 2.79 -18.15 -1.92
CA VAL A 158 3.17 -16.74 -2.08
C VAL A 158 4.35 -16.41 -1.19
N SER A 159 5.41 -15.87 -1.80
CA SER A 159 6.61 -15.38 -1.13
C SER A 159 6.56 -13.86 -0.96
N PHE A 160 7.21 -13.37 0.09
CA PHE A 160 7.26 -11.96 0.44
C PHE A 160 8.69 -11.51 0.73
N ASP A 161 8.99 -10.25 0.44
CA ASP A 161 10.18 -9.55 0.92
C ASP A 161 9.86 -8.89 2.29
N HIS A 162 10.89 -8.42 2.99
CA HIS A 162 10.82 -7.79 4.32
C HIS A 162 10.25 -8.69 5.41
N LEU A 163 10.70 -9.94 5.41
CA LEU A 163 10.33 -10.94 6.42
C LEU A 163 11.42 -11.22 7.46
N GLU A 164 12.32 -10.29 7.70
CA GLU A 164 13.44 -10.44 8.66
C GLU A 164 12.94 -10.77 10.08
N MET A 165 11.75 -10.26 10.43
CA MET A 165 11.07 -10.53 11.70
C MET A 165 10.00 -11.63 11.59
N GLY A 166 9.90 -12.30 10.43
CA GLY A 166 8.84 -13.27 10.14
C GLY A 166 7.44 -12.64 10.00
N ILE A 167 6.42 -13.49 10.01
CA ILE A 167 5.00 -13.09 9.99
C ILE A 167 4.43 -13.24 11.40
N CYS A 168 3.65 -12.27 11.86
CA CYS A 168 2.98 -12.32 13.15
C CYS A 168 1.97 -13.49 13.19
N ARG A 169 2.12 -14.40 14.15
CA ARG A 169 1.30 -15.62 14.28
C ARG A 169 0.06 -15.43 15.16
N ASN A 170 -0.15 -14.23 15.68
CA ASN A 170 -1.24 -13.95 16.62
C ASN A 170 -2.58 -13.72 15.93
N TYR A 171 -2.62 -13.75 14.58
CA TYR A 171 -3.79 -13.47 13.78
C TYR A 171 -4.03 -14.57 12.75
N ASP A 172 -5.30 -14.94 12.55
CA ASP A 172 -5.69 -15.69 11.36
C ASP A 172 -5.40 -14.86 10.11
N LEU A 173 -4.76 -15.46 9.12
CA LEU A 173 -4.45 -14.77 7.87
C LEU A 173 -5.72 -14.63 7.02
N ARG A 174 -6.21 -13.40 6.88
CA ARG A 174 -7.43 -13.04 6.12
C ARG A 174 -7.12 -11.97 5.08
N GLY A 175 -8.01 -11.86 4.09
CA GLY A 175 -7.92 -10.86 3.04
C GLY A 175 -7.38 -11.41 1.72
N PHE A 176 -7.14 -12.71 1.64
CA PHE A 176 -6.70 -13.38 0.41
C PHE A 176 -7.87 -13.87 -0.43
N GLU A 177 -7.72 -13.74 -1.74
CA GLU A 177 -8.63 -14.27 -2.76
C GLU A 177 -7.81 -14.97 -3.84
N VAL A 178 -8.38 -16.02 -4.42
CA VAL A 178 -7.77 -16.77 -5.54
C VAL A 178 -8.75 -16.86 -6.71
N ALA A 179 -8.22 -16.92 -7.92
CA ALA A 179 -9.01 -17.14 -9.14
C ALA A 179 -8.44 -18.29 -9.97
N GLY A 180 -9.34 -19.01 -10.63
CA GLY A 180 -9.04 -19.99 -11.67
C GLY A 180 -9.01 -19.36 -13.07
N GLU A 181 -9.03 -20.22 -14.12
CA GLU A 181 -9.04 -19.79 -15.51
C GLU A 181 -10.28 -18.97 -15.89
N ASP A 182 -11.37 -19.11 -15.12
CA ASP A 182 -12.60 -18.32 -15.26
C ASP A 182 -12.41 -16.84 -14.83
N ARG A 183 -11.26 -16.51 -14.20
CA ARG A 183 -10.91 -15.18 -13.70
C ARG A 183 -11.84 -14.64 -12.61
N VAL A 184 -12.62 -15.52 -11.97
CA VAL A 184 -13.51 -15.14 -10.88
C VAL A 184 -12.77 -15.31 -9.56
N PHE A 185 -12.62 -14.22 -8.79
CA PHE A 185 -11.96 -14.25 -7.50
C PHE A 185 -12.91 -14.76 -6.41
N HIS A 186 -12.47 -15.77 -5.69
CA HIS A 186 -13.14 -16.35 -4.53
C HIS A 186 -12.29 -16.12 -3.29
N PRO A 187 -12.92 -15.80 -2.14
CA PRO A 187 -12.21 -15.79 -0.87
C PRO A 187 -11.49 -17.11 -0.62
N ALA A 188 -10.31 -17.05 -0.04
CA ALA A 188 -9.59 -18.23 0.39
C ALA A 188 -10.31 -18.92 1.55
N ASP A 189 -10.48 -20.23 1.47
CA ASP A 189 -11.04 -21.06 2.55
C ASP A 189 -9.96 -21.43 3.56
N LYS A 190 -8.71 -21.59 3.09
CA LYS A 190 -7.56 -21.91 3.92
C LYS A 190 -6.41 -21.00 3.57
N VAL A 191 -5.82 -20.40 4.60
CA VAL A 191 -4.60 -19.60 4.52
C VAL A 191 -3.70 -19.96 5.68
N TRP A 192 -2.47 -20.39 5.40
CA TRP A 192 -1.54 -20.79 6.45
C TRP A 192 -0.10 -20.45 6.08
N LEU A 193 0.74 -20.30 7.09
CA LEU A 193 2.17 -20.03 6.92
C LEU A 193 2.96 -21.34 6.87
N HIS A 194 3.68 -21.55 5.77
CA HIS A 194 4.64 -22.63 5.68
C HIS A 194 5.95 -22.18 6.37
N TRP A 195 6.12 -22.62 7.60
CA TRP A 195 7.13 -22.12 8.54
C TRP A 195 8.60 -22.35 8.08
N GLN A 196 8.85 -23.36 7.23
CA GLN A 196 10.21 -23.66 6.73
C GLN A 196 10.68 -22.69 5.64
N THR A 197 9.75 -22.21 4.80
CA THR A 197 10.04 -21.31 3.68
C THR A 197 9.55 -19.89 3.89
N ASN A 198 8.77 -19.65 4.96
CA ASN A 198 8.04 -18.39 5.20
C ASN A 198 7.11 -17.98 4.05
N GLU A 199 6.63 -18.95 3.27
CA GLU A 199 5.61 -18.71 2.25
C GLU A 199 4.21 -18.80 2.86
N VAL A 200 3.30 -17.97 2.38
CA VAL A 200 1.86 -18.09 2.70
C VAL A 200 1.20 -18.97 1.67
N VAL A 201 0.55 -20.02 2.14
CA VAL A 201 -0.15 -20.99 1.31
C VAL A 201 -1.65 -20.74 1.37
N ILE A 202 -2.27 -20.63 0.20
CA ILE A 202 -3.63 -20.14 0.01
C ILE A 202 -4.38 -21.14 -0.86
N SER A 203 -5.59 -21.52 -0.46
CA SER A 203 -6.47 -22.37 -1.27
C SER A 203 -7.94 -22.02 -1.09
N SER A 204 -8.75 -22.35 -2.11
CA SER A 204 -10.20 -22.29 -2.06
C SER A 204 -10.79 -23.53 -2.71
N GLU A 205 -11.82 -24.11 -2.08
CA GLU A 205 -12.53 -25.28 -2.62
C GLU A 205 -13.19 -24.99 -3.97
N LYS A 206 -13.48 -23.70 -4.23
CA LYS A 206 -14.04 -23.25 -5.51
C LYS A 206 -12.99 -23.09 -6.62
N VAL A 207 -11.70 -23.13 -6.29
CA VAL A 207 -10.61 -22.87 -7.23
C VAL A 207 -9.59 -24.01 -7.17
N PRO A 208 -9.87 -25.16 -7.82
CA PRO A 208 -8.97 -26.31 -7.78
C PRO A 208 -7.64 -26.08 -8.52
N ASN A 209 -7.58 -25.11 -9.43
CA ASN A 209 -6.39 -24.74 -10.19
C ASN A 209 -6.20 -23.22 -10.14
N PRO A 210 -5.51 -22.68 -9.12
CA PRO A 210 -5.32 -21.23 -9.00
C PRO A 210 -4.39 -20.71 -10.10
N VAL A 211 -4.79 -19.61 -10.75
CA VAL A 211 -4.00 -18.88 -11.75
C VAL A 211 -3.70 -17.45 -11.31
N ALA A 212 -4.35 -16.96 -10.27
CA ALA A 212 -4.07 -15.65 -9.70
C ALA A 212 -4.41 -15.59 -8.21
N VAL A 213 -3.74 -14.68 -7.50
CA VAL A 213 -3.91 -14.37 -6.08
C VAL A 213 -4.08 -12.88 -5.91
N ARG A 214 -4.96 -12.47 -5.00
CA ARG A 214 -5.10 -11.10 -4.52
C ARG A 214 -5.07 -11.04 -3.00
N TYR A 215 -4.55 -9.94 -2.46
CA TYR A 215 -4.61 -9.64 -1.04
C TYR A 215 -5.17 -8.24 -0.84
N CYS A 216 -6.31 -8.13 -0.17
CA CYS A 216 -7.00 -6.86 0.12
C CYS A 216 -7.19 -5.96 -1.10
N PHE A 217 -7.46 -6.57 -2.26
CA PHE A 217 -7.61 -5.86 -3.52
C PHE A 217 -9.08 -5.48 -3.80
N ARG A 218 -9.69 -4.79 -2.82
CA ARG A 218 -11.07 -4.27 -2.86
C ARG A 218 -11.10 -2.83 -2.38
N ASP A 219 -12.18 -2.10 -2.64
CA ASP A 219 -12.37 -0.73 -2.14
C ASP A 219 -12.33 -0.71 -0.61
N PHE A 220 -13.04 -1.65 0.03
CA PHE A 220 -12.99 -1.86 1.47
C PHE A 220 -12.74 -3.33 1.79
N GLN A 221 -11.54 -3.66 2.17
CA GLN A 221 -11.16 -4.98 2.67
C GLN A 221 -9.97 -4.79 3.61
N VAL A 222 -10.15 -5.19 4.86
CA VAL A 222 -9.10 -5.14 5.89
C VAL A 222 -8.47 -6.51 6.02
N GLY A 223 -7.15 -6.57 5.83
CA GLY A 223 -6.38 -7.79 5.98
C GLY A 223 -5.74 -7.90 7.35
N THR A 224 -5.33 -9.11 7.70
CA THR A 224 -4.70 -9.41 9.00
C THR A 224 -3.25 -9.86 8.87
N MET A 225 -2.68 -9.89 7.68
CA MET A 225 -1.28 -10.27 7.50
C MET A 225 -0.35 -9.13 7.91
N ILE A 226 0.35 -9.34 9.01
CA ILE A 226 1.25 -8.37 9.65
C ILE A 226 2.61 -9.04 9.86
N GLY A 227 3.69 -8.32 9.58
CA GLY A 227 5.04 -8.75 9.90
C GLY A 227 5.30 -8.84 11.40
N GLY A 228 6.32 -9.58 11.82
CA GLY A 228 6.74 -9.63 13.21
C GLY A 228 7.19 -8.27 13.78
N ASN A 229 7.39 -7.29 12.91
CA ASN A 229 7.66 -5.88 13.22
C ASN A 229 6.38 -5.03 13.39
N GLU A 230 5.20 -5.66 13.42
CA GLU A 230 3.88 -5.02 13.54
C GLU A 230 3.49 -4.11 12.35
N LEU A 231 4.15 -4.26 11.20
CA LEU A 231 3.82 -3.53 9.99
C LEU A 231 2.97 -4.41 9.06
N PRO A 232 1.87 -3.87 8.49
CA PRO A 232 0.95 -4.63 7.65
C PRO A 232 1.55 -4.90 6.27
N THR A 233 1.06 -5.97 5.66
CA THR A 233 1.31 -6.27 4.25
C THR A 233 0.60 -5.25 3.36
N ILE A 234 1.31 -4.78 2.35
CA ILE A 234 0.73 -3.91 1.32
C ILE A 234 -0.22 -4.73 0.44
N PRO A 235 -1.44 -4.24 0.16
CA PRO A 235 -2.36 -4.89 -0.77
C PRO A 235 -1.73 -5.14 -2.13
N PHE A 236 -2.01 -6.29 -2.74
CA PHE A 236 -1.44 -6.65 -4.03
C PHE A 236 -2.38 -7.53 -4.87
N ARG A 237 -2.08 -7.64 -6.15
CA ARG A 237 -2.61 -8.64 -7.07
C ARG A 237 -1.50 -9.25 -7.91
N THR A 238 -1.75 -10.44 -8.46
CA THR A 238 -0.82 -11.14 -9.34
C THR A 238 -1.33 -11.22 -10.79
N ASP A 239 -2.59 -10.87 -10.99
CA ASP A 239 -3.26 -10.82 -12.29
C ASP A 239 -3.00 -9.48 -13.01
N ASN A 240 -3.37 -9.46 -14.30
CA ASN A 240 -3.26 -8.27 -15.16
C ASN A 240 -4.53 -7.99 -15.95
N TRP A 241 -5.67 -8.57 -15.53
CA TRP A 241 -6.97 -8.34 -16.14
C TRP A 241 -7.93 -7.58 -15.24
#